data_300e97ba26ba1afc7e76cdfc68f1a1b5
#
_entry.id   300e97ba26ba1afc7e76cdfc68f1a1b5
#
_cell.length_a   1.000
_cell.length_b   1.000
_cell.length_c   1.000
_cell.angle_alpha   90.00
_cell.angle_beta   90.00
_cell.angle_gamma   90.00
#
_symmetry.space_group_name_H-M   'P 1'
#
loop_
_entity.id
_entity.type
_entity.pdbx_description
1 polymer ?
#
loop_
_entity_poly.entity_id
_entity_poly.type
_entity_poly.pdbx_seq_one_letter_code
_entity_poly.pdbx_strand_id
1 'polypeptide(L)'
;YGANGDGATHQSNEWITGKYAGIFEWDSAASKYQDALDEDNKAGFTVGEEIKFGDYNGGFSKVSMGLAITKTCEHPAEAATLINFLLNEEKGASIMGSECGIPASKAGLAAAQSAGAVKELVAEANGKVMAFVSNQLDPLFESNDLKATGTGIYQEVFDTLDYDNASGADLVDTLLDGMESVGYTIG
;
A
#
# COMPACT_ATOMS: atom_id res chain seq x y z
N TYR A 1 4.63 1.51 -15.95
CA TYR A 1 3.34 1.55 -15.26
C TYR A 1 2.18 1.29 -16.23
N GLY A 2 2.20 1.92 -17.40
CA GLY A 2 1.12 1.80 -18.38
C GLY A 2 0.96 0.41 -19.04
N ALA A 3 2.03 -0.38 -19.16
CA ALA A 3 1.97 -1.68 -19.80
C ALA A 3 1.40 -2.81 -18.91
N ASN A 4 1.40 -2.61 -17.59
CA ASN A 4 0.98 -3.63 -16.61
C ASN A 4 -0.16 -3.13 -15.70
N GLY A 5 -0.89 -2.18 -16.12
CA GLY A 5 -2.00 -1.36 -15.62
C GLY A 5 -2.80 -1.69 -14.36
N ASP A 6 -2.52 -2.77 -13.64
CA ASP A 6 -3.35 -3.23 -12.52
C ASP A 6 -2.57 -3.62 -11.25
N GLY A 7 -1.35 -3.11 -11.09
CA GLY A 7 -0.53 -3.44 -9.93
C GLY A 7 0.11 -4.83 -9.98
N ALA A 8 0.17 -5.45 -11.14
CA ALA A 8 0.77 -6.76 -11.38
C ALA A 8 2.25 -6.69 -11.80
N THR A 9 2.95 -5.60 -11.49
CA THR A 9 4.37 -5.41 -11.87
C THR A 9 5.25 -6.58 -11.43
N HIS A 10 4.98 -7.18 -10.26
CA HIS A 10 5.69 -8.37 -9.79
C HIS A 10 5.53 -9.59 -10.70
N GLN A 11 4.53 -9.61 -11.58
CA GLN A 11 4.30 -10.68 -12.55
C GLN A 11 4.94 -10.41 -13.92
N SER A 12 5.51 -9.22 -14.12
CA SER A 12 6.18 -8.89 -15.38
C SER A 12 7.48 -9.65 -15.52
N ASN A 13 7.82 -10.01 -16.78
CA ASN A 13 9.10 -10.66 -17.06
C ASN A 13 10.30 -9.80 -16.69
N GLU A 14 10.16 -8.49 -16.79
CA GLU A 14 11.18 -7.50 -16.44
C GLU A 14 11.47 -7.49 -14.93
N TRP A 15 10.43 -7.65 -14.09
CA TRP A 15 10.62 -7.81 -12.65
C TRP A 15 11.25 -9.17 -12.34
N ILE A 16 10.65 -10.25 -12.82
CA ILE A 16 11.08 -11.64 -12.53
C ILE A 16 12.57 -11.83 -12.85
N THR A 17 13.02 -11.28 -13.99
CA THR A 17 14.42 -11.40 -14.45
C THR A 17 15.35 -10.30 -13.93
N GLY A 18 14.93 -9.51 -12.94
CA GLY A 18 15.77 -8.50 -12.29
C GLY A 18 16.18 -7.31 -13.17
N LYS A 19 15.42 -7.01 -14.23
CA LYS A 19 15.70 -5.84 -15.09
C LYS A 19 15.31 -4.52 -14.46
N TYR A 20 14.41 -4.51 -13.49
CA TYR A 20 14.06 -3.31 -12.73
C TYR A 20 15.00 -3.15 -11.54
N ALA A 21 15.52 -1.95 -11.34
CA ALA A 21 16.39 -1.64 -10.21
C ALA A 21 15.64 -1.63 -8.86
N GLY A 22 14.32 -1.49 -8.88
CA GLY A 22 13.48 -1.47 -7.69
C GLY A 22 12.07 -0.98 -8.01
N ILE A 23 11.25 -0.93 -6.98
CA ILE A 23 9.87 -0.42 -7.05
C ILE A 23 9.52 0.29 -5.74
N PHE A 24 8.69 1.33 -5.84
CA PHE A 24 8.03 1.93 -4.69
C PHE A 24 6.67 1.27 -4.48
N GLU A 25 6.50 0.60 -3.35
CA GLU A 25 5.31 -0.19 -3.08
C GLU A 25 5.03 -0.25 -1.57
N TRP A 26 3.88 -0.80 -1.19
CA TRP A 26 3.51 -1.00 0.20
C TRP A 26 4.46 -1.97 0.91
N ASP A 27 4.75 -1.72 2.19
CA ASP A 27 5.55 -2.61 3.04
C ASP A 27 4.99 -4.04 3.08
N SER A 28 3.67 -4.18 3.07
CA SER A 28 2.99 -5.48 3.03
C SER A 28 3.25 -6.29 1.76
N ALA A 29 3.69 -5.65 0.68
CA ALA A 29 3.97 -6.31 -0.60
C ALA A 29 5.42 -6.83 -0.72
N ALA A 30 6.31 -6.51 0.23
CA ALA A 30 7.74 -6.82 0.12
C ALA A 30 8.01 -8.31 -0.17
N SER A 31 7.38 -9.24 0.57
CA SER A 31 7.54 -10.67 0.32
C SER A 31 7.02 -11.11 -1.05
N LYS A 32 5.89 -10.54 -1.50
CA LYS A 32 5.30 -10.84 -2.81
C LYS A 32 6.25 -10.48 -3.96
N TYR A 33 6.92 -9.33 -3.85
CA TYR A 33 7.89 -8.90 -4.85
C TYR A 33 9.16 -9.73 -4.83
N GLN A 34 9.67 -10.10 -3.66
CA GLN A 34 10.81 -11.00 -3.56
C GLN A 34 10.49 -12.39 -4.09
N ASP A 35 9.34 -12.96 -3.70
CA ASP A 35 8.93 -14.31 -4.10
C ASP A 35 8.75 -14.45 -5.62
N ALA A 36 8.42 -13.36 -6.30
CA ALA A 36 8.25 -13.32 -7.75
C ALA A 36 9.57 -13.31 -8.54
N LEU A 37 10.69 -12.94 -7.93
CA LEU A 37 12.00 -12.95 -8.60
C LEU A 37 12.47 -14.38 -8.88
N ASP A 38 13.22 -14.56 -9.96
CA ASP A 38 13.93 -15.81 -10.21
C ASP A 38 15.05 -16.03 -9.16
N GLU A 39 15.57 -17.25 -9.07
CA GLU A 39 16.53 -17.64 -8.04
C GLU A 39 17.84 -16.85 -8.11
N ASP A 40 18.25 -16.41 -9.31
CA ASP A 40 19.50 -15.63 -9.48
C ASP A 40 19.37 -14.21 -8.92
N ASN A 41 18.17 -13.64 -8.94
CA ASN A 41 17.90 -12.27 -8.52
C ASN A 41 17.32 -12.17 -7.11
N LYS A 42 16.70 -13.23 -6.61
CA LYS A 42 16.03 -13.27 -5.30
C LYS A 42 16.94 -12.91 -4.13
N ALA A 43 18.17 -13.39 -4.14
CA ALA A 43 19.14 -13.13 -3.08
C ALA A 43 19.62 -11.66 -3.03
N GLY A 44 19.48 -10.92 -4.12
CA GLY A 44 19.82 -9.50 -4.19
C GLY A 44 18.68 -8.56 -3.74
N PHE A 45 17.49 -9.08 -3.45
CA PHE A 45 16.37 -8.25 -3.04
C PHE A 45 16.61 -7.66 -1.64
N THR A 46 16.45 -6.36 -1.53
CA THR A 46 16.55 -5.63 -0.27
C THR A 46 15.43 -4.61 -0.15
N VAL A 47 15.02 -4.34 1.09
CA VAL A 47 14.11 -3.24 1.39
C VAL A 47 14.90 -1.96 1.57
N GLY A 48 14.53 -0.91 0.84
CA GLY A 48 15.14 0.42 0.97
C GLY A 48 14.96 0.99 2.38
N GLU A 49 15.94 1.78 2.84
CA GLU A 49 15.92 2.32 4.20
C GLU A 49 15.12 3.60 4.29
N GLU A 50 15.31 4.49 3.31
CA GLU A 50 14.66 5.81 3.28
C GLU A 50 14.43 6.22 1.84
N ILE A 51 13.23 6.69 1.55
CA ILE A 51 12.89 7.24 0.24
C ILE A 51 12.65 8.72 0.41
N LYS A 52 13.47 9.53 -0.28
CA LYS A 52 13.36 10.99 -0.27
C LYS A 52 13.03 11.52 -1.66
N PHE A 53 12.11 12.47 -1.68
CA PHE A 53 11.80 13.26 -2.87
C PHE A 53 12.11 14.73 -2.55
N GLY A 54 13.34 15.16 -2.82
CA GLY A 54 13.81 16.46 -2.38
C GLY A 54 13.86 16.53 -0.86
N ASP A 55 13.11 17.48 -0.28
CA ASP A 55 13.02 17.69 1.17
C ASP A 55 11.92 16.85 1.85
N TYR A 56 11.17 16.05 1.07
CA TYR A 56 10.06 15.23 1.57
C TYR A 56 10.48 13.78 1.77
N ASN A 57 10.09 13.21 2.91
CA ASN A 57 10.18 11.76 3.12
C ASN A 57 9.11 11.05 2.27
N GLY A 58 9.50 9.99 1.59
CA GLY A 58 8.63 9.22 0.69
C GLY A 58 7.73 8.20 1.38
N GLY A 59 7.64 8.22 2.71
CA GLY A 59 6.83 7.27 3.46
C GLY A 59 5.62 7.92 4.12
N PHE A 60 4.52 7.20 4.12
CA PHE A 60 3.30 7.56 4.85
C PHE A 60 2.60 6.29 5.35
N SER A 61 1.77 6.44 6.38
CA SER A 61 0.95 5.34 6.89
C SER A 61 -0.52 5.54 6.53
N LYS A 62 -1.20 4.45 6.26
CA LYS A 62 -2.66 4.42 6.13
C LYS A 62 -3.22 3.12 6.70
N VAL A 63 -4.52 3.12 7.00
CA VAL A 63 -5.25 1.87 7.23
C VAL A 63 -5.32 1.12 5.90
N SER A 64 -4.65 -0.02 5.81
CA SER A 64 -4.61 -0.83 4.60
C SER A 64 -5.91 -1.61 4.41
N MET A 65 -6.30 -2.36 5.43
CA MET A 65 -7.54 -3.14 5.44
C MET A 65 -8.27 -2.94 6.76
N GLY A 66 -9.57 -2.69 6.66
CA GLY A 66 -10.46 -2.56 7.80
C GLY A 66 -11.65 -3.50 7.69
N LEU A 67 -12.10 -4.02 8.81
CA LEU A 67 -13.36 -4.76 8.92
C LEU A 67 -14.43 -3.82 9.46
N ALA A 68 -15.59 -3.78 8.81
CA ALA A 68 -16.71 -2.94 9.21
C ALA A 68 -18.00 -3.76 9.33
N ILE A 69 -18.85 -3.36 10.27
CA ILE A 69 -20.20 -3.89 10.41
C ILE A 69 -21.16 -2.91 9.71
N THR A 70 -21.94 -3.41 8.76
CA THR A 70 -22.90 -2.58 8.05
C THR A 70 -24.04 -2.16 8.95
N LYS A 71 -24.66 -0.99 8.68
CA LYS A 71 -25.81 -0.48 9.43
C LYS A 71 -27.05 -1.40 9.35
N THR A 72 -27.13 -2.24 8.32
CA THR A 72 -28.21 -3.18 8.05
C THR A 72 -27.91 -4.59 8.57
N CYS A 73 -26.82 -4.78 9.31
CA CYS A 73 -26.48 -6.08 9.88
C CYS A 73 -27.51 -6.48 10.94
N GLU A 74 -28.13 -7.66 10.77
CA GLU A 74 -29.12 -8.19 11.70
C GLU A 74 -28.48 -8.82 12.96
N HIS A 75 -27.17 -9.14 12.88
CA HIS A 75 -26.41 -9.80 13.95
C HIS A 75 -25.11 -9.04 14.29
N PRO A 76 -25.19 -7.77 14.73
CA PRO A 76 -23.99 -6.94 14.92
C PRO A 76 -23.07 -7.44 16.06
N ALA A 77 -23.63 -8.08 17.07
CA ALA A 77 -22.84 -8.62 18.19
C ALA A 77 -21.99 -9.82 17.74
N GLU A 78 -22.56 -10.71 16.96
CA GLU A 78 -21.88 -11.87 16.39
C GLU A 78 -20.81 -11.42 15.38
N ALA A 79 -21.12 -10.43 14.54
CA ALA A 79 -20.15 -9.84 13.63
C ALA A 79 -18.96 -9.20 14.38
N ALA A 80 -19.24 -8.46 15.45
CA ALA A 80 -18.19 -7.90 16.30
C ALA A 80 -17.33 -8.99 16.96
N THR A 81 -17.95 -10.09 17.39
CA THR A 81 -17.22 -11.24 17.95
C THR A 81 -16.29 -11.87 16.93
N LEU A 82 -16.73 -12.05 15.68
CA LEU A 82 -15.89 -12.56 14.61
C LEU A 82 -14.71 -11.61 14.32
N ILE A 83 -14.97 -10.31 14.24
CA ILE A 83 -13.92 -9.30 14.03
C ILE A 83 -12.90 -9.34 15.17
N ASN A 84 -13.38 -9.39 16.42
CA ASN A 84 -12.50 -9.49 17.58
C ASN A 84 -11.67 -10.80 17.55
N PHE A 85 -12.27 -11.92 17.18
CA PHE A 85 -11.56 -13.18 17.01
C PHE A 85 -10.41 -13.06 16.00
N LEU A 86 -10.69 -12.50 14.83
CA LEU A 86 -9.69 -12.37 13.75
C LEU A 86 -8.55 -11.42 14.12
N LEU A 87 -8.85 -10.31 14.81
CA LEU A 87 -7.88 -9.24 15.04
C LEU A 87 -7.14 -9.32 16.36
N ASN A 88 -7.74 -9.93 17.40
CA ASN A 88 -7.22 -9.83 18.76
C ASN A 88 -6.99 -11.19 19.45
N GLU A 89 -7.72 -12.23 19.06
CA GLU A 89 -7.56 -13.53 19.71
C GLU A 89 -6.41 -14.32 19.08
N GLU A 90 -5.66 -15.04 19.92
CA GLU A 90 -4.44 -15.74 19.52
C GLU A 90 -4.63 -16.60 18.27
N LYS A 91 -5.69 -17.42 18.26
CA LYS A 91 -5.94 -18.34 17.15
C LYS A 91 -6.28 -17.61 15.85
N GLY A 92 -7.16 -16.61 15.91
CA GLY A 92 -7.56 -15.83 14.73
C GLY A 92 -6.40 -15.00 14.18
N ALA A 93 -5.71 -14.27 15.05
CA ALA A 93 -4.58 -13.44 14.71
C ALA A 93 -3.40 -14.25 14.15
N SER A 94 -3.16 -15.46 14.65
CA SER A 94 -2.14 -16.37 14.12
C SER A 94 -2.47 -16.86 12.71
N ILE A 95 -3.74 -17.00 12.37
CA ILE A 95 -4.19 -17.38 11.02
C ILE A 95 -4.06 -16.18 10.06
N MET A 96 -4.46 -15.00 10.51
CA MET A 96 -4.36 -13.77 9.71
C MET A 96 -2.90 -13.38 9.44
N GLY A 97 -2.04 -13.53 10.42
CA GLY A 97 -0.61 -13.22 10.27
C GLY A 97 -0.35 -11.83 9.71
N SER A 98 0.53 -11.77 8.73
CA SER A 98 0.85 -10.55 7.96
C SER A 98 0.27 -10.55 6.53
N GLU A 99 -0.73 -11.38 6.23
CA GLU A 99 -1.30 -11.47 4.88
C GLU A 99 -2.00 -10.17 4.44
N CYS A 100 -2.51 -9.41 5.41
CA CYS A 100 -3.14 -8.11 5.18
C CYS A 100 -2.30 -6.93 5.71
N GLY A 101 -0.99 -7.12 5.81
CA GLY A 101 -0.05 -6.20 6.44
C GLY A 101 0.17 -6.51 7.92
N ILE A 102 0.92 -5.67 8.61
CA ILE A 102 1.20 -5.86 10.03
C ILE A 102 -0.07 -5.61 10.86
N PRO A 103 -0.45 -6.53 11.76
CA PRO A 103 -1.62 -6.34 12.61
C PRO A 103 -1.53 -5.06 13.45
N ALA A 104 -2.54 -4.21 13.38
CA ALA A 104 -2.61 -2.97 14.15
C ALA A 104 -2.86 -3.20 15.65
N SER A 105 -3.48 -4.31 16.01
CA SER A 105 -3.68 -4.71 17.41
C SER A 105 -2.38 -5.25 18.01
N LYS A 106 -1.99 -4.73 19.19
CA LYS A 106 -0.80 -5.22 19.91
C LYS A 106 -0.94 -6.71 20.30
N ALA A 107 -2.14 -7.13 20.69
CA ALA A 107 -2.40 -8.52 21.05
C ALA A 107 -2.34 -9.43 19.81
N GLY A 108 -2.95 -8.99 18.70
CA GLY A 108 -2.91 -9.71 17.43
C GLY A 108 -1.50 -9.81 16.86
N LEU A 109 -0.71 -8.73 16.90
CA LEU A 109 0.67 -8.76 16.46
C LEU A 109 1.52 -9.73 17.29
N ALA A 110 1.41 -9.69 18.62
CA ALA A 110 2.13 -10.59 19.51
C ALA A 110 1.77 -12.07 19.24
N ALA A 111 0.50 -12.37 19.02
CA ALA A 111 0.03 -13.70 18.68
C ALA A 111 0.58 -14.17 17.31
N ALA A 112 0.51 -13.32 16.29
CA ALA A 112 1.01 -13.63 14.96
C ALA A 112 2.53 -13.85 14.96
N GLN A 113 3.29 -13.04 15.72
CA GLN A 113 4.74 -13.20 15.88
C GLN A 113 5.08 -14.51 16.59
N SER A 114 4.37 -14.82 17.70
CA SER A 114 4.59 -16.06 18.46
C SER A 114 4.31 -17.32 17.63
N ALA A 115 3.37 -17.22 16.69
CA ALA A 115 3.03 -18.29 15.76
C ALA A 115 3.97 -18.38 14.54
N GLY A 116 4.93 -17.46 14.38
CA GLY A 116 5.75 -17.36 13.16
C GLY A 116 4.95 -16.98 11.90
N ALA A 117 3.78 -16.38 12.08
CA ALA A 117 2.87 -16.01 10.99
C ALA A 117 3.13 -14.60 10.43
N VAL A 118 4.09 -13.86 10.97
CA VAL A 118 4.55 -12.58 10.42
C VAL A 118 5.75 -12.85 9.51
N LYS A 119 5.60 -12.54 8.23
CA LYS A 119 6.69 -12.67 7.25
C LYS A 119 7.81 -11.71 7.60
N GLU A 120 9.03 -12.22 7.72
CA GLU A 120 10.21 -11.47 8.17
C GLU A 120 10.45 -10.21 7.32
N LEU A 121 10.37 -10.33 6.00
CA LEU A 121 10.58 -9.22 5.08
C LEU A 121 9.50 -8.14 5.18
N VAL A 122 8.25 -8.52 5.47
CA VAL A 122 7.17 -7.56 5.72
C VAL A 122 7.40 -6.83 7.04
N ALA A 123 7.84 -7.53 8.08
CA ALA A 123 8.19 -6.91 9.36
C ALA A 123 9.38 -5.96 9.24
N GLU A 124 10.41 -6.32 8.46
CA GLU A 124 11.56 -5.47 8.14
C GLU A 124 11.10 -4.20 7.42
N ALA A 125 10.33 -4.34 6.35
CA ALA A 125 9.81 -3.22 5.56
C ALA A 125 8.98 -2.27 6.41
N ASN A 126 8.04 -2.81 7.20
CA ASN A 126 7.23 -2.02 8.13
C ASN A 126 8.10 -1.28 9.16
N GLY A 127 9.07 -1.96 9.77
CA GLY A 127 9.98 -1.35 10.74
C GLY A 127 10.76 -0.17 10.15
N LYS A 128 11.27 -0.31 8.94
CA LYS A 128 11.99 0.75 8.21
C LYS A 128 11.07 1.94 7.90
N VAL A 129 9.88 1.70 7.35
CA VAL A 129 8.91 2.76 7.03
C VAL A 129 8.48 3.50 8.31
N MET A 130 8.10 2.77 9.35
CA MET A 130 7.62 3.37 10.61
C MET A 130 8.68 4.17 11.36
N ALA A 131 9.97 3.97 11.06
CA ALA A 131 11.05 4.75 11.66
C ALA A 131 11.07 6.22 11.18
N PHE A 132 10.56 6.51 9.97
CA PHE A 132 10.58 7.86 9.41
C PHE A 132 9.19 8.40 9.01
N VAL A 133 8.16 7.58 9.02
CA VAL A 133 6.79 8.05 8.76
C VAL A 133 6.35 9.02 9.85
N SER A 134 6.07 10.26 9.46
CA SER A 134 5.55 11.31 10.35
C SER A 134 4.09 11.65 10.09
N ASN A 135 3.57 11.29 8.92
CA ASN A 135 2.24 11.65 8.48
C ASN A 135 1.37 10.42 8.23
N GLN A 136 0.09 10.57 8.56
CA GLN A 136 -0.93 9.63 8.16
C GLN A 136 -1.57 10.14 6.86
N LEU A 137 -1.74 9.27 5.88
CA LEU A 137 -2.40 9.61 4.64
C LEU A 137 -3.89 9.89 4.89
N ASP A 138 -4.39 10.96 4.29
CA ASP A 138 -5.83 11.25 4.29
C ASP A 138 -6.58 10.11 3.61
N PRO A 139 -7.66 9.57 4.20
CA PRO A 139 -8.46 8.51 3.59
C PRO A 139 -8.99 8.87 2.20
N LEU A 140 -9.19 10.13 1.90
CA LEU A 140 -9.66 10.61 0.59
C LEU A 140 -8.65 10.38 -0.53
N PHE A 141 -7.36 10.17 -0.21
CA PHE A 141 -6.35 9.79 -1.20
C PHE A 141 -6.73 8.56 -2.04
N GLU A 142 -7.55 7.68 -1.49
CA GLU A 142 -8.04 6.47 -2.14
C GLU A 142 -9.46 6.62 -2.70
N SER A 143 -9.99 7.84 -2.77
CA SER A 143 -11.32 8.09 -3.33
C SER A 143 -11.39 7.71 -4.81
N ASN A 144 -12.58 7.39 -5.27
CA ASN A 144 -12.81 7.11 -6.69
C ASN A 144 -12.52 8.32 -7.57
N ASP A 145 -12.78 9.54 -7.06
CA ASP A 145 -12.50 10.77 -7.80
C ASP A 145 -11.00 10.90 -8.14
N LEU A 146 -10.14 10.44 -7.26
CA LEU A 146 -8.70 10.46 -7.48
C LEU A 146 -8.17 9.21 -8.20
N LYS A 147 -8.64 8.01 -7.83
CA LYS A 147 -7.99 6.74 -8.22
C LYS A 147 -8.74 5.90 -9.24
N ALA A 148 -9.96 6.25 -9.65
CA ALA A 148 -10.72 5.39 -10.56
C ALA A 148 -9.96 5.18 -11.87
N THR A 149 -9.82 3.92 -12.29
CA THR A 149 -9.16 3.56 -13.54
C THR A 149 -9.87 4.19 -14.74
N GLY A 150 -9.12 4.92 -15.53
CA GLY A 150 -9.60 5.57 -16.76
C GLY A 150 -10.37 6.88 -16.55
N THR A 151 -10.73 7.26 -15.33
CA THR A 151 -11.52 8.47 -15.04
C THR A 151 -11.05 9.25 -13.81
N GLY A 152 -10.15 8.71 -13.02
CA GLY A 152 -9.63 9.38 -11.84
C GLY A 152 -8.60 10.44 -12.19
N ILE A 153 -8.49 11.47 -11.35
CA ILE A 153 -7.58 12.62 -11.55
C ILE A 153 -6.14 12.15 -11.69
N TYR A 154 -5.71 11.13 -10.95
CA TYR A 154 -4.35 10.59 -11.12
C TYR A 154 -4.10 10.01 -12.49
N GLN A 155 -5.11 9.39 -13.11
CA GLN A 155 -4.99 8.90 -14.47
C GLN A 155 -4.82 10.06 -15.46
N GLU A 156 -5.60 11.13 -15.31
CA GLU A 156 -5.48 12.34 -16.13
C GLU A 156 -4.09 12.97 -16.04
N VAL A 157 -3.52 13.06 -14.84
CA VAL A 157 -2.15 13.55 -14.64
C VAL A 157 -1.13 12.69 -15.38
N PHE A 158 -1.23 11.37 -15.30
CA PHE A 158 -0.32 10.47 -16.01
C PHE A 158 -0.52 10.50 -17.53
N ASP A 159 -1.77 10.60 -17.99
CA ASP A 159 -2.06 10.72 -19.43
C ASP A 159 -1.50 12.04 -19.99
N THR A 160 -1.60 13.13 -19.25
CA THR A 160 -0.99 14.42 -19.61
C THR A 160 0.54 14.32 -19.73
N LEU A 161 1.19 13.57 -18.82
CA LEU A 161 2.63 13.32 -18.92
C LEU A 161 2.98 12.50 -20.17
N ASP A 162 2.23 11.44 -20.44
CA ASP A 162 2.57 10.47 -21.47
C ASP A 162 2.27 10.98 -22.89
N TYR A 163 1.18 11.73 -23.06
CA TYR A 163 0.69 12.12 -24.37
C TYR A 163 0.99 13.58 -24.76
N ASP A 164 1.06 14.50 -23.81
CA ASP A 164 1.18 15.92 -24.07
C ASP A 164 2.60 16.49 -23.88
N ASN A 165 3.57 15.66 -23.51
CA ASN A 165 4.95 16.07 -23.17
C ASN A 165 4.97 17.23 -22.16
N ALA A 166 4.07 17.20 -21.19
CA ALA A 166 3.90 18.23 -20.20
C ALA A 166 5.11 18.35 -19.25
N SER A 167 5.34 19.53 -18.72
CA SER A 167 6.33 19.74 -17.67
C SER A 167 5.83 19.27 -16.31
N GLY A 168 6.73 19.08 -15.34
CA GLY A 168 6.32 18.76 -13.97
C GLY A 168 5.43 19.82 -13.34
N ALA A 169 5.55 21.10 -13.73
CA ALA A 169 4.66 22.16 -13.26
C ALA A 169 3.24 21.98 -13.81
N ASP A 170 3.10 21.69 -15.12
CA ASP A 170 1.80 21.43 -15.74
C ASP A 170 1.07 20.26 -15.08
N LEU A 171 1.83 19.21 -14.66
CA LEU A 171 1.24 18.05 -13.97
C LEU A 171 0.73 18.42 -12.57
N VAL A 172 1.43 19.29 -11.86
CA VAL A 172 0.96 19.79 -10.55
C VAL A 172 -0.31 20.61 -10.74
N ASP A 173 -0.35 21.50 -11.74
CA ASP A 173 -1.54 22.30 -12.03
C ASP A 173 -2.73 21.40 -12.42
N THR A 174 -2.52 20.42 -13.29
CA THR A 174 -3.55 19.41 -13.65
C THR A 174 -4.10 18.68 -12.41
N LEU A 175 -3.21 18.27 -11.50
CA LEU A 175 -3.61 17.61 -10.27
C LEU A 175 -4.44 18.52 -9.38
N LEU A 176 -3.98 19.74 -9.14
CA LEU A 176 -4.65 20.70 -8.25
C LEU A 176 -6.01 21.12 -8.80
N ASP A 177 -6.09 21.49 -10.08
CA ASP A 177 -7.32 21.87 -10.76
C ASP A 177 -8.33 20.70 -10.74
N GLY A 178 -7.86 19.47 -10.99
CA GLY A 178 -8.68 18.28 -10.90
C GLY A 178 -9.24 18.08 -9.49
N MET A 179 -8.41 18.19 -8.46
CA MET A 179 -8.84 18.04 -7.06
C MET A 179 -9.86 19.13 -6.68
N GLU A 180 -9.64 20.39 -7.04
CA GLU A 180 -10.59 21.48 -6.79
C GLU A 180 -11.94 21.23 -7.48
N SER A 181 -11.92 20.70 -8.70
CA SER A 181 -13.15 20.41 -9.49
C SER A 181 -14.09 19.41 -8.81
N VAL A 182 -13.54 18.52 -7.98
CA VAL A 182 -14.33 17.53 -7.21
C VAL A 182 -14.50 17.92 -5.73
N GLY A 183 -14.17 19.16 -5.39
CA GLY A 183 -14.49 19.78 -4.10
C GLY A 183 -13.42 19.65 -3.01
N TYR A 184 -12.19 19.29 -3.35
CA TYR A 184 -11.08 19.35 -2.40
C TYR A 184 -10.66 20.80 -2.18
N THR A 185 -10.22 21.10 -0.97
CA THR A 185 -9.61 22.39 -0.62
C THR A 185 -8.10 22.24 -0.65
N ILE A 186 -7.45 22.98 -1.52
CA ILE A 186 -6.00 23.03 -1.62
C ILE A 186 -5.49 24.09 -0.64
N GLY A 187 -4.63 23.74 0.28
CA GLY A 187 -4.06 24.63 1.31
C GLY A 187 -2.70 25.18 0.94
#